data_7a770b79c77adfd6b743ec780072eee5
#
_entry.id   7a770b79c77adfd6b743ec780072eee5
#
_cell.length_a   1.000
_cell.length_b   1.000
_cell.length_c   1.000
_cell.angle_alpha   90.00
_cell.angle_beta   90.00
_cell.angle_gamma   90.00
#
_symmetry.space_group_name_H-M   'P 1'
#
loop_
_entity.id
_entity.type
_entity.pdbx_description
1 polymer ?
#
loop_
_entity_poly.entity_id
_entity_poly.type
_entity_poly.pdbx_seq_one_letter_code
_entity_poly.pdbx_strand_id
1 'polypeptide(L)'
;NTHTVEKDDGRSKEHKETAGWINEILKELEVQIESVESEIETLRSKKRLKKKEQTQVETLEERLETHRWHEEKLEQILRLMDNDALVPDQVNNLKDGLEYYIESNAEPDFYPDDEIFDELNLDEAVSISSHAKEREERRKQQEQKEKEEQMKHEEEEKNKIEQERKRLEEETLKREKEEQKKKDEEKMRKEEEMKRKAEEVAAARK
;
A
#
# COMPACT_ATOMS: atom_id res chain seq x y z
N ASN A 1 -3.98 -23.87 -25.23
CA ASN A 1 -3.40 -24.03 -23.88
C ASN A 1 -2.95 -22.65 -23.40
N THR A 2 -3.89 -21.90 -22.83
CA THR A 2 -3.60 -20.67 -22.11
C THR A 2 -3.29 -21.04 -20.66
N HIS A 3 -1.98 -21.14 -20.34
CA HIS A 3 -1.52 -21.12 -18.97
C HIS A 3 -1.79 -19.70 -18.41
N THR A 4 -2.86 -19.58 -17.63
CA THR A 4 -3.01 -18.46 -16.71
C THR A 4 -1.91 -18.65 -15.64
N VAL A 5 -0.88 -17.84 -15.71
CA VAL A 5 0.09 -17.70 -14.62
C VAL A 5 -0.65 -17.00 -13.48
N GLU A 6 -1.11 -17.78 -12.49
CA GLU A 6 -1.55 -17.22 -11.22
C GLU A 6 -0.37 -16.44 -10.66
N LYS A 7 -0.56 -15.12 -10.48
CA LYS A 7 0.38 -14.29 -9.74
C LYS A 7 0.46 -14.87 -8.32
N ASP A 8 1.60 -15.41 -7.96
CA ASP A 8 1.89 -15.77 -6.58
C ASP A 8 1.82 -14.49 -5.73
N ASP A 9 0.78 -14.39 -4.91
CA ASP A 9 0.53 -13.27 -4.01
C ASP A 9 1.36 -13.35 -2.71
N GLY A 10 2.28 -14.31 -2.61
CA GLY A 10 3.15 -14.54 -1.47
C GLY A 10 2.48 -15.19 -0.27
N ARG A 11 1.19 -15.53 -0.34
CA ARG A 11 0.45 -16.20 0.74
C ARG A 11 0.75 -17.70 0.76
N SER A 12 0.78 -18.28 1.96
CA SER A 12 0.99 -19.73 2.13
C SER A 12 -0.14 -20.52 1.46
N LYS A 13 0.13 -21.77 1.10
CA LYS A 13 -0.88 -22.69 0.56
C LYS A 13 -2.04 -22.87 1.54
N GLU A 14 -1.74 -23.04 2.82
CA GLU A 14 -2.72 -23.17 3.90
C GLU A 14 -3.62 -21.94 4.00
N HIS A 15 -3.07 -20.74 3.87
CA HIS A 15 -3.86 -19.51 3.86
C HIS A 15 -4.88 -19.53 2.70
N LYS A 16 -4.43 -19.89 1.49
CA LYS A 16 -5.29 -19.95 0.30
C LYS A 16 -6.39 -21.00 0.44
N GLU A 17 -6.05 -22.16 1.01
CA GLU A 17 -7.02 -23.26 1.25
C GLU A 17 -8.06 -22.86 2.29
N THR A 18 -7.64 -22.27 3.42
CA THR A 18 -8.56 -21.81 4.47
C THR A 18 -9.43 -20.65 3.98
N ALA A 19 -8.86 -19.65 3.31
CA ALA A 19 -9.64 -18.56 2.73
C ALA A 19 -10.62 -19.05 1.64
N GLY A 20 -10.21 -20.02 0.83
CA GLY A 20 -11.08 -20.67 -0.16
C GLY A 20 -12.29 -21.34 0.49
N TRP A 21 -12.06 -22.14 1.53
CA TRP A 21 -13.12 -22.78 2.31
C TRP A 21 -14.08 -21.76 2.95
N ILE A 22 -13.57 -20.68 3.59
CA ILE A 22 -14.43 -19.62 4.16
C ILE A 22 -15.30 -18.99 3.06
N ASN A 23 -14.75 -18.73 1.88
CA ASN A 23 -15.52 -18.17 0.77
C ASN A 23 -16.61 -19.13 0.27
N GLU A 24 -16.41 -20.45 0.35
CA GLU A 24 -17.45 -21.44 0.05
C GLU A 24 -18.58 -21.38 1.08
N ILE A 25 -18.25 -21.31 2.38
CA ILE A 25 -19.25 -21.13 3.46
C ILE A 25 -20.03 -19.81 3.28
N LEU A 26 -19.35 -18.70 2.96
CA LEU A 26 -20.02 -17.41 2.72
C LEU A 26 -21.01 -17.48 1.55
N LYS A 27 -20.67 -18.14 0.45
CA LYS A 27 -21.59 -18.33 -0.67
C LYS A 27 -22.80 -19.15 -0.29
N GLU A 28 -22.62 -20.20 0.52
CA GLU A 28 -23.75 -21.03 0.99
C GLU A 28 -24.64 -20.21 1.93
N LEU A 29 -24.07 -19.40 2.83
CA LEU A 29 -24.81 -18.47 3.69
C LEU A 29 -25.61 -17.47 2.86
N GLU A 30 -25.03 -16.86 1.83
CA GLU A 30 -25.72 -15.93 0.93
C GLU A 30 -26.96 -16.58 0.30
N VAL A 31 -26.84 -17.80 -0.20
CA VAL A 31 -27.96 -18.55 -0.76
C VAL A 31 -29.04 -18.81 0.29
N GLN A 32 -28.65 -19.18 1.51
CA GLN A 32 -29.59 -19.44 2.59
C GLN A 32 -30.26 -18.15 3.06
N ILE A 33 -29.56 -17.05 3.16
CA ILE A 33 -30.08 -15.70 3.47
C ILE A 33 -31.19 -15.34 2.43
N GLU A 34 -30.84 -15.38 1.14
CA GLU A 34 -31.83 -15.08 0.08
C GLU A 34 -33.06 -15.93 0.15
N SER A 35 -32.92 -17.24 0.44
CA SER A 35 -34.02 -18.18 0.60
C SER A 35 -34.92 -17.81 1.78
N VAL A 36 -34.33 -17.50 2.94
CA VAL A 36 -35.07 -17.13 4.16
C VAL A 36 -35.77 -15.77 3.97
N GLU A 37 -35.10 -14.79 3.36
CA GLU A 37 -35.72 -13.49 3.05
C GLU A 37 -36.91 -13.62 2.12
N SER A 38 -36.82 -14.46 1.08
CA SER A 38 -37.93 -14.73 0.15
C SER A 38 -39.11 -15.41 0.83
N GLU A 39 -38.85 -16.32 1.78
CA GLU A 39 -39.90 -16.99 2.56
C GLU A 39 -40.61 -15.99 3.49
N ILE A 40 -39.88 -15.15 4.19
CA ILE A 40 -40.42 -14.08 5.04
C ILE A 40 -41.30 -13.13 4.21
N GLU A 41 -40.82 -12.68 3.04
CA GLU A 41 -41.58 -11.80 2.15
C GLU A 41 -42.86 -12.46 1.69
N THR A 42 -42.80 -13.73 1.30
CA THR A 42 -44.00 -14.54 0.88
C THR A 42 -45.01 -14.61 1.99
N LEU A 43 -44.60 -14.87 3.22
CA LEU A 43 -45.50 -14.92 4.37
C LEU A 43 -46.11 -13.56 4.65
N ARG A 44 -45.31 -12.49 4.68
CA ARG A 44 -45.75 -11.11 4.97
C ARG A 44 -46.67 -10.52 3.89
N SER A 45 -46.60 -11.00 2.66
CA SER A 45 -47.49 -10.54 1.58
C SER A 45 -48.94 -10.93 1.78
N LYS A 46 -49.24 -11.85 2.67
CA LYS A 46 -50.60 -12.27 3.00
C LYS A 46 -51.35 -11.16 3.74
N LYS A 47 -52.61 -10.89 3.35
CA LYS A 47 -53.42 -9.83 3.98
C LYS A 47 -53.61 -9.98 5.49
N ARG A 48 -53.56 -11.22 6.01
CA ARG A 48 -53.70 -11.55 7.42
C ARG A 48 -52.94 -12.83 7.73
N LEU A 49 -51.92 -12.72 8.57
CA LEU A 49 -51.15 -13.85 9.09
C LEU A 49 -51.96 -14.56 10.19
N LYS A 50 -52.04 -15.88 10.12
CA LYS A 50 -52.48 -16.72 11.23
C LYS A 50 -51.40 -16.78 12.30
N LYS A 51 -51.77 -17.11 13.54
CA LYS A 51 -50.81 -17.19 14.66
C LYS A 51 -49.60 -18.09 14.34
N LYS A 52 -49.84 -19.23 13.70
CA LYS A 52 -48.76 -20.16 13.28
C LYS A 52 -47.81 -19.52 12.26
N GLU A 53 -48.33 -18.73 11.32
CA GLU A 53 -47.54 -18.05 10.31
C GLU A 53 -46.73 -16.88 10.91
N GLN A 54 -47.25 -16.22 11.95
CA GLN A 54 -46.53 -15.21 12.71
C GLN A 54 -45.31 -15.82 13.43
N THR A 55 -45.52 -16.97 14.15
CA THR A 55 -44.43 -17.68 14.80
C THR A 55 -43.39 -18.17 13.77
N GLN A 56 -43.83 -18.59 12.57
CA GLN A 56 -42.92 -18.98 11.50
C GLN A 56 -42.05 -17.79 11.02
N VAL A 57 -42.66 -16.63 10.86
CA VAL A 57 -41.90 -15.40 10.50
C VAL A 57 -40.87 -15.05 11.58
N GLU A 58 -41.25 -15.10 12.86
CA GLU A 58 -40.35 -14.85 13.99
C GLU A 58 -39.14 -15.81 13.95
N THR A 59 -39.38 -17.11 13.79
CA THR A 59 -38.28 -18.11 13.67
C THR A 59 -37.40 -17.90 12.46
N LEU A 60 -37.95 -17.47 11.31
CA LEU A 60 -37.18 -17.18 10.12
C LEU A 60 -36.33 -15.90 10.30
N GLU A 61 -36.86 -14.90 10.99
CA GLU A 61 -36.15 -13.69 11.31
C GLU A 61 -34.94 -13.92 12.26
N GLU A 62 -35.14 -14.76 13.30
CA GLU A 62 -34.04 -15.18 14.19
C GLU A 62 -32.96 -15.94 13.41
N ARG A 63 -33.35 -16.85 12.50
CA ARG A 63 -32.42 -17.56 11.63
C ARG A 63 -31.67 -16.61 10.70
N LEU A 64 -32.37 -15.65 10.11
CA LEU A 64 -31.76 -14.64 9.25
C LEU A 64 -30.71 -13.79 10.00
N GLU A 65 -31.02 -13.40 11.23
CA GLU A 65 -30.07 -12.66 12.11
C GLU A 65 -28.83 -13.49 12.39
N THR A 66 -29.00 -14.78 12.72
CA THR A 66 -27.88 -15.70 12.94
C THR A 66 -27.02 -15.90 11.68
N HIS A 67 -27.64 -16.04 10.49
CA HIS A 67 -26.90 -16.12 9.22
C HIS A 67 -26.05 -14.89 8.97
N ARG A 68 -26.61 -13.70 9.14
CA ARG A 68 -25.90 -12.43 8.97
C ARG A 68 -24.78 -12.25 9.98
N TRP A 69 -24.98 -12.69 11.20
CA TRP A 69 -23.91 -12.69 12.22
C TRP A 69 -22.74 -13.60 11.82
N HIS A 70 -23.00 -14.82 11.30
CA HIS A 70 -21.95 -15.69 10.79
C HIS A 70 -21.23 -15.05 9.57
N GLU A 71 -21.98 -14.48 8.64
CA GLU A 71 -21.43 -13.78 7.47
C GLU A 71 -20.47 -12.65 7.90
N GLU A 72 -20.89 -11.78 8.80
CA GLU A 72 -20.07 -10.68 9.31
C GLU A 72 -18.78 -11.17 9.99
N LYS A 73 -18.89 -12.22 10.83
CA LYS A 73 -17.73 -12.81 11.52
C LYS A 73 -16.75 -13.47 10.54
N LEU A 74 -17.23 -14.20 9.56
CA LEU A 74 -16.40 -14.84 8.54
C LEU A 74 -15.68 -13.82 7.64
N GLU A 75 -16.35 -12.75 7.24
CA GLU A 75 -15.70 -11.65 6.53
C GLU A 75 -14.63 -10.96 7.38
N GLN A 76 -14.88 -10.78 8.68
CA GLN A 76 -13.90 -10.25 9.61
C GLN A 76 -12.68 -11.16 9.71
N ILE A 77 -12.87 -12.47 9.80
CA ILE A 77 -11.79 -13.48 9.84
C ILE A 77 -10.95 -13.40 8.58
N LEU A 78 -11.54 -13.32 7.37
CA LEU A 78 -10.80 -13.17 6.13
C LEU A 78 -9.92 -11.92 6.15
N ARG A 79 -10.45 -10.79 6.59
CA ARG A 79 -9.68 -9.54 6.71
C ARG A 79 -8.52 -9.65 7.71
N LEU A 80 -8.71 -10.36 8.82
CA LEU A 80 -7.69 -10.56 9.84
C LEU A 80 -6.60 -11.55 9.38
N MET A 81 -6.97 -12.60 8.65
CA MET A 81 -6.02 -13.49 7.98
C MET A 81 -5.18 -12.74 6.94
N ASP A 82 -5.80 -11.90 6.13
CA ASP A 82 -5.13 -11.07 5.12
C ASP A 82 -4.13 -10.06 5.71
N ASN A 83 -4.30 -9.71 6.97
CA ASN A 83 -3.41 -8.83 7.73
C ASN A 83 -2.47 -9.58 8.67
N ASP A 84 -2.35 -10.91 8.55
CA ASP A 84 -1.53 -11.79 9.40
C ASP A 84 -1.85 -11.68 10.91
N ALA A 85 -3.07 -11.23 11.25
CA ALA A 85 -3.54 -11.14 12.62
C ALA A 85 -4.19 -12.44 13.12
N LEU A 86 -4.59 -13.33 12.21
CA LEU A 86 -5.03 -14.69 12.47
C LEU A 86 -4.26 -15.66 11.57
N VAL A 87 -3.92 -16.82 12.11
CA VAL A 87 -3.27 -17.89 11.35
C VAL A 87 -4.29 -18.94 10.92
N PRO A 88 -4.09 -19.61 9.76
CA PRO A 88 -5.01 -20.60 9.21
C PRO A 88 -5.38 -21.72 10.20
N ASP A 89 -4.45 -22.21 10.99
CA ASP A 89 -4.69 -23.27 11.95
C ASP A 89 -5.75 -22.93 13.00
N GLN A 90 -5.74 -21.68 13.51
CA GLN A 90 -6.76 -21.21 14.45
C GLN A 90 -8.14 -21.22 13.81
N VAL A 91 -8.24 -20.78 12.56
CA VAL A 91 -9.49 -20.69 11.80
C VAL A 91 -9.99 -22.07 11.40
N ASN A 92 -9.10 -23.00 11.08
CA ASN A 92 -9.47 -24.37 10.73
C ASN A 92 -10.20 -25.13 11.85
N ASN A 93 -10.02 -24.72 13.13
CA ASN A 93 -10.76 -25.30 14.25
C ASN A 93 -12.26 -25.03 14.19
N LEU A 94 -12.69 -24.02 13.40
CA LEU A 94 -14.10 -23.69 13.24
C LEU A 94 -14.82 -24.57 12.20
N LYS A 95 -14.08 -25.38 11.43
CA LYS A 95 -14.65 -26.11 10.27
C LYS A 95 -15.84 -26.97 10.65
N ASP A 96 -15.67 -27.86 11.60
CA ASP A 96 -16.71 -28.81 11.97
C ASP A 96 -17.97 -28.11 12.49
N GLY A 97 -17.80 -27.02 13.25
CA GLY A 97 -18.93 -26.26 13.79
C GLY A 97 -19.67 -25.46 12.71
N LEU A 98 -18.93 -24.84 11.80
CA LEU A 98 -19.54 -24.06 10.69
C LEU A 98 -20.19 -24.96 9.64
N GLU A 99 -19.58 -26.09 9.29
CA GLU A 99 -20.19 -27.06 8.39
C GLU A 99 -21.46 -27.62 9.00
N TYR A 100 -21.44 -27.98 10.28
CA TYR A 100 -22.65 -28.40 11.00
C TYR A 100 -23.75 -27.34 11.01
N TYR A 101 -23.38 -26.07 11.23
CA TYR A 101 -24.29 -24.93 11.15
C TYR A 101 -24.96 -24.84 9.77
N ILE A 102 -24.18 -24.85 8.70
CA ILE A 102 -24.70 -24.76 7.32
C ILE A 102 -25.65 -25.88 6.98
N GLU A 103 -25.33 -27.11 7.42
CA GLU A 103 -26.14 -28.30 7.11
C GLU A 103 -27.42 -28.38 7.93
N SER A 104 -27.40 -27.97 9.20
CA SER A 104 -28.45 -28.29 10.17
C SER A 104 -29.26 -27.10 10.66
N ASN A 105 -28.95 -25.85 10.31
CA ASN A 105 -29.60 -24.64 10.85
C ASN A 105 -31.11 -24.56 10.57
N ALA A 106 -31.63 -25.33 9.62
CA ALA A 106 -33.05 -25.38 9.30
C ALA A 106 -33.81 -26.43 10.12
N GLU A 107 -33.14 -27.30 10.87
CA GLU A 107 -33.75 -28.35 11.66
C GLU A 107 -34.48 -27.80 12.91
N PRO A 108 -35.63 -28.37 13.29
CA PRO A 108 -36.42 -27.86 14.42
C PRO A 108 -35.68 -27.90 15.78
N ASP A 109 -34.74 -28.84 15.92
CA ASP A 109 -34.02 -29.12 17.14
C ASP A 109 -32.63 -28.46 17.15
N PHE A 110 -32.31 -27.64 16.13
CA PHE A 110 -31.03 -26.96 16.00
C PHE A 110 -30.92 -25.79 16.98
N TYR A 111 -29.81 -25.74 17.71
CA TYR A 111 -29.41 -24.60 18.54
C TYR A 111 -28.11 -24.03 18.01
N PRO A 112 -28.08 -22.75 17.63
CA PRO A 112 -26.85 -22.09 17.21
C PRO A 112 -25.84 -22.07 18.35
N ASP A 113 -24.56 -22.21 18.01
CA ASP A 113 -23.44 -22.02 18.93
C ASP A 113 -22.98 -20.55 18.87
N ASP A 114 -23.40 -19.77 19.85
CA ASP A 114 -23.09 -18.35 19.93
C ASP A 114 -21.62 -18.10 20.31
N GLU A 115 -20.90 -19.11 20.83
CA GLU A 115 -19.52 -19.04 21.29
C GLU A 115 -18.51 -19.57 20.25
N ILE A 116 -18.98 -20.02 19.08
CA ILE A 116 -18.14 -20.66 18.05
C ILE A 116 -16.90 -19.85 17.64
N PHE A 117 -16.98 -18.53 17.68
CA PHE A 117 -15.87 -17.63 17.33
C PHE A 117 -15.03 -17.14 18.53
N ASP A 118 -15.39 -17.48 19.76
CA ASP A 118 -14.77 -16.94 20.97
C ASP A 118 -13.29 -17.33 21.10
N GLU A 119 -12.91 -18.53 20.65
CA GLU A 119 -11.53 -18.98 20.66
C GLU A 119 -10.58 -18.12 19.82
N LEU A 120 -11.11 -17.42 18.82
CA LEU A 120 -10.32 -16.56 17.92
C LEU A 120 -10.00 -15.19 18.50
N ASN A 121 -10.64 -14.77 19.61
CA ASN A 121 -10.47 -13.45 20.21
C ASN A 121 -10.46 -12.31 19.17
N LEU A 122 -11.49 -12.26 18.31
CA LEU A 122 -11.54 -11.39 17.16
C LEU A 122 -11.31 -9.90 17.47
N ASP A 123 -11.77 -9.43 18.64
CA ASP A 123 -11.58 -8.05 19.09
C ASP A 123 -10.10 -7.74 19.37
N GLU A 124 -9.39 -8.67 19.98
CA GLU A 124 -7.94 -8.54 20.19
C GLU A 124 -7.18 -8.58 18.86
N ALA A 125 -7.55 -9.49 17.96
CA ALA A 125 -6.96 -9.59 16.63
C ALA A 125 -7.16 -8.30 15.81
N VAL A 126 -8.33 -7.66 15.89
CA VAL A 126 -8.60 -6.35 15.27
C VAL A 126 -7.69 -5.28 15.84
N SER A 127 -7.51 -5.24 17.16
CA SER A 127 -6.63 -4.27 17.82
C SER A 127 -5.17 -4.43 17.36
N ILE A 128 -4.68 -5.66 17.31
CA ILE A 128 -3.32 -5.98 16.84
C ILE A 128 -3.14 -5.55 15.39
N SER A 129 -4.10 -5.88 14.52
CA SER A 129 -4.08 -5.53 13.10
C SER A 129 -4.06 -4.01 12.87
N SER A 130 -4.85 -3.24 13.63
CA SER A 130 -4.88 -1.78 13.52
C SER A 130 -3.56 -1.13 13.95
N HIS A 131 -2.96 -1.59 15.04
CA HIS A 131 -1.64 -1.11 15.49
C HIS A 131 -0.50 -1.48 14.53
N ALA A 132 -0.57 -2.66 13.92
CA ALA A 132 0.42 -3.06 12.91
C ALA A 132 0.37 -2.15 11.67
N LYS A 133 -0.82 -1.83 11.18
CA LYS A 133 -1.02 -0.88 10.07
C LYS A 133 -0.49 0.51 10.40
N GLU A 134 -0.80 1.04 11.58
CA GLU A 134 -0.31 2.36 12.01
C GLU A 134 1.22 2.42 12.07
N ARG A 135 1.87 1.34 12.58
CA ARG A 135 3.34 1.25 12.59
C ARG A 135 3.93 1.20 11.18
N GLU A 136 3.31 0.46 10.28
CA GLU A 136 3.78 0.36 8.90
C GLU A 136 3.63 1.69 8.14
N GLU A 137 2.52 2.40 8.32
CA GLU A 137 2.31 3.73 7.74
C GLU A 137 3.33 4.74 8.27
N ARG A 138 3.61 4.73 9.58
CA ARG A 138 4.65 5.58 10.19
C ARG A 138 6.02 5.29 9.59
N ARG A 139 6.36 3.98 9.42
CA ARG A 139 7.63 3.59 8.81
C ARG A 139 7.73 4.08 7.35
N LYS A 140 6.68 3.90 6.55
CA LYS A 140 6.63 4.38 5.15
C LYS A 140 6.78 5.91 5.07
N GLN A 141 6.12 6.65 5.95
CA GLN A 141 6.23 8.10 6.02
C GLN A 141 7.65 8.55 6.42
N GLN A 142 8.29 7.83 7.33
CA GLN A 142 9.66 8.12 7.75
C GLN A 142 10.66 7.85 6.63
N GLU A 143 10.56 6.70 5.94
CA GLU A 143 11.39 6.39 4.77
C GLU A 143 11.22 7.41 3.63
N GLN A 144 10.00 7.90 3.43
CA GLN A 144 9.74 8.92 2.42
C GLN A 144 10.41 10.25 2.77
N LYS A 145 10.32 10.68 4.04
CA LYS A 145 11.00 11.88 4.53
C LYS A 145 12.53 11.79 4.40
N GLU A 146 13.11 10.65 4.80
CA GLU A 146 14.54 10.41 4.68
C GLU A 146 15.02 10.47 3.22
N LYS A 147 14.26 9.88 2.29
CA LYS A 147 14.55 9.98 0.85
C LYS A 147 14.46 11.41 0.31
N GLU A 148 13.45 12.18 0.74
CA GLU A 148 13.32 13.58 0.35
C GLU A 148 14.46 14.44 0.90
N GLU A 149 14.88 14.21 2.15
CA GLU A 149 16.05 14.90 2.73
C GLU A 149 17.34 14.55 2.01
N GLN A 150 17.55 13.28 1.69
CA GLN A 150 18.72 12.86 0.91
C GLN A 150 18.75 13.51 -0.48
N MET A 151 17.61 13.52 -1.19
CA MET A 151 17.55 14.19 -2.51
C MET A 151 17.83 15.68 -2.43
N LYS A 152 17.30 16.38 -1.41
CA LYS A 152 17.59 17.80 -1.20
C LYS A 152 19.07 18.05 -0.90
N HIS A 153 19.67 17.21 -0.06
CA HIS A 153 21.09 17.32 0.26
C HIS A 153 21.98 17.09 -0.97
N GLU A 154 21.67 16.07 -1.79
CA GLU A 154 22.40 15.83 -3.04
C GLU A 154 22.26 16.98 -4.05
N GLU A 155 21.07 17.58 -4.13
CA GLU A 155 20.82 18.73 -5.02
C GLU A 155 21.59 19.96 -4.54
N GLU A 156 21.60 20.23 -3.22
CA GLU A 156 22.40 21.33 -2.65
C GLU A 156 23.91 21.13 -2.88
N GLU A 157 24.40 19.91 -2.74
CA GLU A 157 25.81 19.59 -2.98
C GLU A 157 26.18 19.77 -4.46
N LYS A 158 25.34 19.30 -5.38
CA LYS A 158 25.51 19.54 -6.82
C LYS A 158 25.53 21.03 -7.15
N ASN A 159 24.63 21.80 -6.58
CA ASN A 159 24.57 23.25 -6.79
C ASN A 159 25.82 23.96 -6.26
N LYS A 160 26.37 23.54 -5.11
CA LYS A 160 27.62 24.07 -4.57
C LYS A 160 28.81 23.77 -5.49
N ILE A 161 28.94 22.53 -5.97
CA ILE A 161 29.98 22.11 -6.90
C ILE A 161 29.90 22.91 -8.21
N GLU A 162 28.69 23.11 -8.75
CA GLU A 162 28.51 23.89 -9.98
C GLU A 162 28.87 25.35 -9.80
N GLN A 163 28.52 25.96 -8.66
CA GLN A 163 28.91 27.34 -8.35
C GLN A 163 30.43 27.50 -8.21
N GLU A 164 31.09 26.56 -7.54
CA GLU A 164 32.54 26.56 -7.41
C GLU A 164 33.23 26.39 -8.77
N ARG A 165 32.75 25.51 -9.63
CA ARG A 165 33.25 25.35 -11.00
C ARG A 165 33.12 26.63 -11.80
N LYS A 166 31.97 27.32 -11.76
CA LYS A 166 31.77 28.60 -12.43
C LYS A 166 32.72 29.68 -11.94
N ARG A 167 32.99 29.74 -10.62
CA ARG A 167 33.96 30.66 -10.05
C ARG A 167 35.39 30.40 -10.55
N LEU A 168 35.80 29.13 -10.59
CA LEU A 168 37.10 28.72 -11.10
C LEU A 168 37.25 29.03 -12.60
N GLU A 169 36.22 28.77 -13.41
CA GLU A 169 36.23 29.14 -14.83
C GLU A 169 36.33 30.66 -15.03
N GLU A 170 35.63 31.46 -14.24
CA GLU A 170 35.73 32.93 -14.31
C GLU A 170 37.12 33.44 -13.88
N GLU A 171 37.69 32.84 -12.84
CA GLU A 171 39.07 33.20 -12.39
C GLU A 171 40.12 32.82 -13.43
N THR A 172 40.03 31.64 -14.03
CA THR A 172 40.95 31.22 -15.10
C THR A 172 40.83 32.13 -16.31
N LEU A 173 39.63 32.50 -16.73
CA LEU A 173 39.40 33.41 -17.84
C LEU A 173 39.94 34.82 -17.55
N LYS A 174 39.86 35.31 -16.30
CA LYS A 174 40.47 36.58 -15.89
C LYS A 174 41.98 36.53 -15.97
N ARG A 175 42.61 35.44 -15.49
CA ARG A 175 44.07 35.25 -15.57
C ARG A 175 44.55 35.18 -17.01
N GLU A 176 43.86 34.46 -17.88
CA GLU A 176 44.23 34.38 -19.30
C GLU A 176 44.15 35.75 -19.99
N LYS A 177 43.07 36.51 -19.72
CA LYS A 177 42.93 37.88 -20.27
C LYS A 177 44.04 38.82 -19.76
N GLU A 178 44.42 38.72 -18.49
CA GLU A 178 45.45 39.54 -17.91
C GLU A 178 46.84 39.16 -18.46
N GLU A 179 47.09 37.85 -18.65
CA GLU A 179 48.32 37.37 -19.29
C GLU A 179 48.40 37.80 -20.75
N GLN A 180 47.31 37.70 -21.49
CA GLN A 180 47.23 38.14 -22.89
C GLN A 180 47.51 39.66 -22.98
N LYS A 181 46.90 40.46 -22.10
CA LYS A 181 47.12 41.91 -22.06
C LYS A 181 48.62 42.24 -21.78
N LYS A 182 49.26 41.54 -20.84
CA LYS A 182 50.72 41.71 -20.56
C LYS A 182 51.55 41.33 -21.78
N LYS A 183 51.24 40.29 -22.51
CA LYS A 183 51.94 39.88 -23.75
C LYS A 183 51.78 40.93 -24.84
N ASP A 184 50.60 41.49 -25.00
CA ASP A 184 50.30 42.51 -26.00
C ASP A 184 51.01 43.83 -25.65
N GLU A 185 51.05 44.24 -24.39
CA GLU A 185 51.80 45.40 -23.90
C GLU A 185 53.32 45.23 -24.09
N GLU A 186 53.86 44.05 -23.81
CA GLU A 186 55.25 43.74 -24.04
C GLU A 186 55.65 43.79 -25.53
N LYS A 187 54.73 43.23 -26.39
CA LYS A 187 54.92 43.27 -27.85
C LYS A 187 54.95 44.71 -28.37
N MET A 188 53.99 45.52 -27.94
CA MET A 188 53.90 46.93 -28.30
C MET A 188 55.20 47.69 -27.88
N ARG A 189 55.66 47.45 -26.66
CA ARG A 189 56.90 48.07 -26.15
C ARG A 189 58.12 47.67 -26.97
N LYS A 190 58.25 46.41 -27.36
CA LYS A 190 59.35 45.97 -28.25
C LYS A 190 59.25 46.56 -29.65
N GLU A 191 58.06 46.67 -30.23
CA GLU A 191 57.85 47.32 -31.52
C GLU A 191 58.22 48.82 -31.45
N GLU A 192 57.86 49.53 -30.39
CA GLU A 192 58.15 50.92 -30.17
C GLU A 192 59.66 51.11 -29.99
N GLU A 193 60.36 50.27 -29.23
CA GLU A 193 61.78 50.27 -29.05
C GLU A 193 62.52 50.02 -30.39
N MET A 194 62.02 49.06 -31.19
CA MET A 194 62.55 48.79 -32.54
C MET A 194 62.42 50.00 -33.48
N LYS A 195 61.26 50.66 -33.49
CA LYS A 195 61.04 51.91 -34.26
C LYS A 195 61.97 53.00 -33.82
N ARG A 196 62.13 53.23 -32.52
CA ARG A 196 63.04 54.25 -31.98
C ARG A 196 64.50 53.96 -32.37
N LYS A 197 64.99 52.73 -32.31
CA LYS A 197 66.35 52.35 -32.77
C LYS A 197 66.47 52.48 -34.26
N ALA A 198 65.45 52.20 -35.07
CA ALA A 198 65.52 52.43 -36.52
C ALA A 198 65.53 53.89 -36.91
N GLU A 199 64.84 54.76 -36.20
CA GLU A 199 64.86 56.21 -36.40
C GLU A 199 66.26 56.81 -35.98
N GLU A 200 66.82 56.32 -34.87
CA GLU A 200 68.13 56.72 -34.39
C GLU A 200 69.23 56.37 -35.41
N VAL A 201 69.19 55.16 -35.96
CA VAL A 201 70.13 54.73 -37.04
C VAL A 201 69.91 55.50 -38.30
N ALA A 202 68.65 55.85 -38.66
CA ALA A 202 68.37 56.71 -39.84
C ALA A 202 68.86 58.16 -39.67
N ALA A 203 68.82 58.70 -38.44
CA ALA A 203 69.31 60.01 -38.11
C ALA A 203 70.85 60.06 -38.12
N ALA A 204 71.54 58.99 -37.69
CA ALA A 204 73.02 58.88 -37.67
C ALA A 204 73.64 58.71 -39.10
N ARG A 205 72.82 58.46 -40.12
CA ARG A 205 73.27 58.32 -41.51
C ARG A 205 73.12 59.58 -42.35
N LYS A 206 72.71 60.68 -41.77
CA LYS A 206 72.66 62.02 -42.39
C LYS A 206 73.82 62.88 -41.88
#